data_dfb2b2cb21fbb032aba1d96241238d3f
#
_entry.id   dfb2b2cb21fbb032aba1d96241238d3f
#
_cell.length_a   1.000
_cell.length_b   1.000
_cell.length_c   1.000
_cell.angle_alpha   90.00
_cell.angle_beta   90.00
_cell.angle_gamma   90.00
#
_symmetry.space_group_name_H-M   'P 1'
#
loop_
_entity.id
_entity.type
_entity.pdbx_description
1 polymer ?
#
loop_
_entity_poly.entity_id
_entity_poly.type
_entity_poly.pdbx_seq_one_letter_code
_entity_poly.pdbx_strand_id
1 'polypeptide(L)'
;MLSLNEIPCSYLYIMKPAIIYCYDAWCGWCYGFSPVIKQIAEEYKDQLDIEVLSGGMLVDEGVMPIEKIAPYIQTGYKRVEELSGIKFGEDFLWHINNPDKSDWVMNSEKPAIALCIVKEYYPERQLEFATDLQYALNYEGRDLDDDEAYRHLLDKYNIQPEAFYTKLNDPEYKEMARYEFALMKQLQVSGYPTVFIQTGETKFMMVARGFTPYEELKPRIENVLKDLVL
;
A
#
# COMPACT_ATOMS: atom_id res chain seq x y z
N MET A 1 -41.59 18.21 22.68
CA MET A 1 -40.76 17.26 23.42
C MET A 1 -41.01 15.88 22.83
N LEU A 2 -40.22 15.46 21.84
CA LEU A 2 -40.28 14.11 21.29
C LEU A 2 -39.45 13.21 22.19
N SER A 3 -40.05 12.10 22.61
CA SER A 3 -39.43 11.14 23.54
C SER A 3 -38.31 10.38 22.85
N LEU A 4 -37.20 10.17 23.56
CA LEU A 4 -35.98 9.48 23.12
C LEU A 4 -36.16 7.96 22.90
N ASN A 5 -37.37 7.43 22.79
CA ASN A 5 -37.64 5.99 22.82
C ASN A 5 -38.07 5.36 21.48
N GLU A 6 -37.93 6.05 20.35
CA GLU A 6 -38.32 5.46 19.05
C GLU A 6 -37.22 5.69 17.98
N ILE A 7 -35.99 5.29 18.28
CA ILE A 7 -35.03 4.99 17.21
C ILE A 7 -35.21 3.52 16.87
N PRO A 8 -35.75 3.17 15.69
CA PRO A 8 -35.83 1.76 15.30
C PRO A 8 -34.46 1.15 15.31
N CYS A 9 -34.29 0.01 15.95
CA CYS A 9 -33.07 -0.79 16.06
C CYS A 9 -32.50 -1.26 14.67
N SER A 10 -33.05 -0.79 13.56
CA SER A 10 -32.69 -1.11 12.18
C SER A 10 -31.63 -0.17 11.56
N TYR A 11 -31.09 0.79 12.29
CA TYR A 11 -30.03 1.71 11.83
C TYR A 11 -28.69 1.56 12.55
N LEU A 12 -28.43 0.43 13.16
CA LEU A 12 -27.04 0.03 13.41
C LEU A 12 -26.45 -0.37 12.04
N TYR A 13 -25.92 0.62 11.31
CA TYR A 13 -25.05 0.38 10.18
C TYR A 13 -23.81 -0.30 10.77
N ILE A 14 -23.83 -1.63 10.80
CA ILE A 14 -22.67 -2.42 11.16
C ILE A 14 -21.68 -2.20 10.02
N MET A 15 -20.73 -1.28 10.22
CA MET A 15 -19.64 -1.11 9.28
C MET A 15 -18.99 -2.47 9.10
N LYS A 16 -18.92 -2.95 7.87
CA LYS A 16 -18.16 -4.15 7.54
C LYS A 16 -16.71 -3.88 7.98
N PRO A 17 -16.13 -4.76 8.79
CA PRO A 17 -14.74 -4.56 9.21
C PRO A 17 -13.83 -4.57 7.99
N ALA A 18 -12.69 -3.87 8.07
CA ALA A 18 -11.79 -3.71 6.94
C ALA A 18 -10.35 -4.08 7.29
N ILE A 19 -9.65 -4.66 6.34
CA ILE A 19 -8.19 -4.75 6.34
C ILE A 19 -7.65 -3.38 5.96
N ILE A 20 -6.84 -2.77 6.83
CA ILE A 20 -6.09 -1.56 6.51
C ILE A 20 -4.65 -1.97 6.23
N TYR A 21 -4.26 -1.94 4.98
CA TYR A 21 -2.90 -2.27 4.54
C TYR A 21 -2.07 -0.99 4.35
N CYS A 22 -1.17 -0.76 5.28
CA CYS A 22 -0.22 0.35 5.25
C CYS A 22 1.05 -0.11 4.52
N TYR A 23 1.33 0.48 3.36
CA TYR A 23 2.46 0.13 2.52
C TYR A 23 3.18 1.37 2.00
N ASP A 24 4.31 1.18 1.38
CA ASP A 24 4.97 2.19 0.58
C ASP A 24 5.50 1.55 -0.72
N ALA A 25 5.39 2.26 -1.84
CA ALA A 25 5.79 1.72 -3.14
C ALA A 25 7.30 1.40 -3.19
N TRP A 26 8.13 2.20 -2.50
CA TRP A 26 9.58 2.01 -2.41
C TRP A 26 10.01 0.97 -1.35
N CYS A 27 9.06 0.40 -0.61
CA CYS A 27 9.36 -0.57 0.43
C CYS A 27 9.55 -1.98 -0.14
N GLY A 28 10.77 -2.48 -0.24
CA GLY A 28 11.07 -3.83 -0.71
C GLY A 28 10.43 -4.95 0.15
N TRP A 29 10.24 -4.73 1.45
CA TRP A 29 9.49 -5.67 2.31
C TRP A 29 8.01 -5.70 2.01
N CYS A 30 7.41 -4.57 1.57
CA CYS A 30 6.04 -4.52 1.09
C CYS A 30 5.90 -5.28 -0.24
N TYR A 31 6.88 -5.14 -1.13
CA TYR A 31 6.95 -5.95 -2.35
C TYR A 31 6.98 -7.44 -2.02
N GLY A 32 7.87 -7.87 -1.08
CA GLY A 32 7.91 -9.25 -0.59
C GLY A 32 6.62 -9.73 0.05
N PHE A 33 5.86 -8.82 0.67
CA PHE A 33 4.62 -9.14 1.34
C PHE A 33 3.40 -9.20 0.39
N SER A 34 3.54 -8.71 -0.83
CA SER A 34 2.43 -8.62 -1.80
C SER A 34 1.72 -9.96 -2.06
N PRO A 35 2.37 -11.14 -2.15
CA PRO A 35 1.66 -12.41 -2.30
C PRO A 35 0.79 -12.75 -1.08
N VAL A 36 1.29 -12.48 0.12
CA VAL A 36 0.59 -12.78 1.38
C VAL A 36 -0.66 -11.92 1.51
N ILE A 37 -0.54 -10.61 1.31
CA ILE A 37 -1.70 -9.71 1.48
C ILE A 37 -2.75 -9.94 0.41
N LYS A 38 -2.36 -10.31 -0.83
CA LYS A 38 -3.30 -10.70 -1.89
C LYS A 38 -4.06 -11.96 -1.54
N GLN A 39 -3.37 -12.98 -0.98
CA GLN A 39 -4.01 -14.20 -0.54
C GLN A 39 -4.99 -13.95 0.61
N ILE A 40 -4.63 -13.13 1.58
CA ILE A 40 -5.51 -12.72 2.69
C ILE A 40 -6.72 -11.97 2.15
N ALA A 41 -6.52 -10.99 1.29
CA ALA A 41 -7.62 -10.21 0.71
C ALA A 41 -8.63 -11.08 -0.05
N GLU A 42 -8.16 -12.04 -0.84
CA GLU A 42 -9.03 -12.97 -1.57
C GLU A 42 -9.78 -13.91 -0.63
N GLU A 43 -9.12 -14.44 0.40
CA GLU A 43 -9.75 -15.36 1.36
C GLU A 43 -10.85 -14.70 2.18
N TYR A 44 -10.65 -13.44 2.56
CA TYR A 44 -11.59 -12.72 3.43
C TYR A 44 -12.48 -11.72 2.71
N LYS A 45 -12.51 -11.69 1.37
CA LYS A 45 -13.26 -10.70 0.55
C LYS A 45 -14.74 -10.57 0.89
N ASP A 46 -15.39 -11.66 1.33
CA ASP A 46 -16.80 -11.66 1.72
C ASP A 46 -17.01 -11.15 3.16
N GLN A 47 -15.97 -11.16 3.99
CA GLN A 47 -16.03 -10.80 5.42
C GLN A 47 -15.40 -9.43 5.71
N LEU A 48 -14.35 -9.06 4.98
CA LEU A 48 -13.58 -7.85 5.19
C LEU A 48 -13.52 -7.03 3.91
N ASP A 49 -13.68 -5.72 4.02
CA ASP A 49 -13.26 -4.81 2.97
C ASP A 49 -11.74 -4.61 3.05
N ILE A 50 -11.13 -4.03 2.02
CA ILE A 50 -9.72 -3.68 2.04
C ILE A 50 -9.54 -2.20 1.74
N GLU A 51 -8.69 -1.56 2.53
CA GLU A 51 -8.21 -0.21 2.31
C GLU A 51 -6.69 -0.22 2.31
N VAL A 52 -6.10 0.26 1.22
CA VAL A 52 -4.64 0.40 1.07
C VAL A 52 -4.26 1.84 1.32
N LEU A 53 -3.37 2.08 2.25
CA LEU A 53 -2.90 3.42 2.59
C LEU A 53 -1.41 3.57 2.28
N SER A 54 -1.08 4.61 1.53
CA SER A 54 0.31 4.94 1.21
C SER A 54 1.04 5.49 2.42
N GLY A 55 2.29 5.08 2.59
CA GLY A 55 3.07 5.38 3.78
C GLY A 55 3.77 6.74 3.78
N GLY A 56 4.17 7.23 2.61
CA GLY A 56 5.00 8.43 2.53
C GLY A 56 6.37 8.24 3.17
N MET A 57 6.99 7.07 2.99
CA MET A 57 8.27 6.73 3.60
C MET A 57 9.39 7.68 3.16
N LEU A 58 9.35 8.09 1.91
CA LEU A 58 10.35 8.95 1.26
C LEU A 58 9.67 10.19 0.67
N VAL A 59 9.33 11.13 1.53
CA VAL A 59 8.71 12.41 1.13
C VAL A 59 9.43 13.59 1.79
N ASP A 60 9.27 14.76 1.26
CA ASP A 60 9.85 16.00 1.75
C ASP A 60 11.39 15.88 1.92
N GLU A 61 11.91 16.03 3.13
CA GLU A 61 13.35 15.88 3.44
C GLU A 61 13.86 14.42 3.32
N GLY A 62 12.95 13.44 3.26
CA GLY A 62 13.27 12.03 3.05
C GLY A 62 13.52 11.65 1.60
N VAL A 63 13.18 12.53 0.64
CA VAL A 63 13.49 12.31 -0.79
C VAL A 63 15.00 12.30 -1.00
N MET A 64 15.51 11.26 -1.66
CA MET A 64 16.95 11.09 -1.81
C MET A 64 17.34 10.30 -3.06
N PRO A 65 18.56 10.53 -3.61
CA PRO A 65 19.11 9.67 -4.65
C PRO A 65 19.25 8.23 -4.17
N ILE A 66 19.02 7.28 -5.07
CA ILE A 66 19.12 5.84 -4.76
C ILE A 66 20.51 5.45 -4.23
N GLU A 67 21.54 6.20 -4.61
CA GLU A 67 22.92 6.03 -4.15
C GLU A 67 23.02 5.97 -2.62
N LYS A 68 22.23 6.76 -1.91
CA LYS A 68 22.27 6.81 -0.44
C LYS A 68 21.73 5.55 0.23
N ILE A 69 20.77 4.86 -0.39
CA ILE A 69 20.11 3.70 0.19
C ILE A 69 20.53 2.37 -0.46
N ALA A 70 21.16 2.40 -1.64
CA ALA A 70 21.59 1.22 -2.37
C ALA A 70 22.41 0.24 -1.52
N PRO A 71 23.37 0.66 -0.68
CA PRO A 71 24.11 -0.28 0.19
C PRO A 71 23.22 -1.07 1.14
N TYR A 72 22.18 -0.45 1.67
CA TYR A 72 21.18 -1.12 2.51
C TYR A 72 20.37 -2.14 1.69
N ILE A 73 19.89 -1.74 0.50
CA ILE A 73 19.11 -2.63 -0.37
C ILE A 73 19.96 -3.83 -0.83
N GLN A 74 21.23 -3.61 -1.21
CA GLN A 74 22.17 -4.66 -1.60
C GLN A 74 22.31 -5.76 -0.54
N THR A 75 22.28 -5.40 0.73
CA THR A 75 22.36 -6.38 1.83
C THR A 75 21.03 -7.03 2.15
N GLY A 76 19.91 -6.34 1.89
CA GLY A 76 18.57 -6.74 2.33
C GLY A 76 17.74 -7.51 1.31
N TYR A 77 17.88 -7.23 0.00
CA TYR A 77 16.95 -7.76 -1.00
C TYR A 77 16.94 -9.30 -1.07
N LYS A 78 18.11 -9.95 -0.93
CA LYS A 78 18.20 -11.42 -0.91
C LYS A 78 17.40 -12.03 0.22
N ARG A 79 17.37 -11.36 1.38
CA ARG A 79 16.58 -11.82 2.52
C ARG A 79 15.08 -11.70 2.27
N VAL A 80 14.67 -10.65 1.55
CA VAL A 80 13.28 -10.52 1.10
C VAL A 80 12.93 -11.67 0.16
N GLU A 81 13.78 -11.96 -0.84
CA GLU A 81 13.56 -13.08 -1.77
C GLU A 81 13.47 -14.44 -1.07
N GLU A 82 14.37 -14.71 -0.13
CA GLU A 82 14.42 -15.96 0.62
C GLU A 82 13.13 -16.20 1.44
N LEU A 83 12.61 -15.15 2.07
CA LEU A 83 11.46 -15.26 2.96
C LEU A 83 10.13 -15.24 2.21
N SER A 84 10.04 -14.50 1.11
CA SER A 84 8.78 -14.29 0.39
C SER A 84 8.63 -15.14 -0.86
N GLY A 85 9.75 -15.65 -1.41
CA GLY A 85 9.78 -16.36 -2.69
C GLY A 85 9.66 -15.46 -3.92
N ILE A 86 9.47 -14.14 -3.77
CA ILE A 86 9.48 -13.20 -4.90
C ILE A 86 10.91 -13.03 -5.44
N LYS A 87 11.03 -12.36 -6.60
CA LYS A 87 12.33 -12.00 -7.17
C LYS A 87 12.36 -10.52 -7.53
N PHE A 88 13.49 -9.90 -7.25
CA PHE A 88 13.80 -8.58 -7.81
C PHE A 88 14.34 -8.74 -9.23
N GLY A 89 13.93 -7.83 -10.11
CA GLY A 89 14.32 -7.87 -11.52
C GLY A 89 15.75 -7.33 -11.76
N GLU A 90 16.33 -7.75 -12.88
CA GLU A 90 17.72 -7.38 -13.24
C GLU A 90 17.85 -5.88 -13.46
N ASP A 91 16.85 -5.22 -14.05
CA ASP A 91 16.86 -3.77 -14.30
C ASP A 91 16.83 -2.98 -12.99
N PHE A 92 15.97 -3.35 -12.02
CA PHE A 92 16.01 -2.76 -10.69
C PHE A 92 17.34 -2.98 -10.01
N LEU A 93 17.84 -4.22 -10.04
CA LEU A 93 19.12 -4.57 -9.40
C LEU A 93 20.32 -3.90 -10.08
N TRP A 94 20.22 -3.52 -11.37
CA TRP A 94 21.24 -2.73 -12.01
C TRP A 94 21.42 -1.36 -11.33
N HIS A 95 20.32 -0.64 -11.03
CA HIS A 95 20.36 0.64 -10.31
C HIS A 95 20.93 0.47 -8.90
N ILE A 96 20.58 -0.63 -8.23
CA ILE A 96 21.09 -0.93 -6.89
C ILE A 96 22.59 -1.26 -6.91
N ASN A 97 23.08 -1.94 -7.94
CA ASN A 97 24.48 -2.36 -8.04
C ASN A 97 25.39 -1.34 -8.74
N ASN A 98 24.81 -0.34 -9.41
CA ASN A 98 25.54 0.77 -10.06
C ASN A 98 24.94 2.12 -9.61
N PRO A 99 24.88 2.40 -8.31
CA PRO A 99 24.16 3.57 -7.80
C PRO A 99 24.80 4.90 -8.22
N ASP A 100 26.10 4.90 -8.49
CA ASP A 100 26.87 6.05 -9.01
C ASP A 100 26.55 6.39 -10.48
N LYS A 101 25.85 5.50 -11.20
CA LYS A 101 25.43 5.67 -12.59
C LYS A 101 23.92 5.81 -12.72
N SER A 102 23.19 5.59 -11.63
CA SER A 102 21.75 5.72 -11.58
C SER A 102 21.36 7.17 -11.33
N ASP A 103 20.39 7.66 -12.06
CA ASP A 103 19.76 8.98 -11.88
C ASP A 103 18.49 8.90 -11.00
N TRP A 104 18.14 7.73 -10.50
CA TRP A 104 16.92 7.54 -9.72
C TRP A 104 16.91 8.34 -8.43
N VAL A 105 15.81 9.04 -8.23
CA VAL A 105 15.47 9.76 -6.99
C VAL A 105 14.27 9.09 -6.36
N MET A 106 14.47 8.56 -5.17
CA MET A 106 13.43 7.85 -4.44
C MET A 106 12.44 8.85 -3.83
N ASN A 107 11.21 8.80 -4.28
CA ASN A 107 10.13 9.68 -3.86
C ASN A 107 8.81 8.89 -3.78
N SER A 108 8.20 8.82 -2.60
CA SER A 108 6.94 8.09 -2.39
C SER A 108 5.70 8.90 -2.78
N GLU A 109 5.82 10.19 -3.08
CA GLU A 109 4.66 11.07 -3.33
C GLU A 109 3.94 10.69 -4.62
N LYS A 110 4.66 10.59 -5.75
CA LYS A 110 4.03 10.32 -7.05
C LYS A 110 3.29 8.97 -7.10
N PRO A 111 3.87 7.83 -6.67
CA PRO A 111 3.14 6.56 -6.62
C PRO A 111 1.95 6.57 -5.65
N ALA A 112 2.00 7.37 -4.58
CA ALA A 112 0.85 7.53 -3.69
C ALA A 112 -0.28 8.31 -4.37
N ILE A 113 0.03 9.38 -5.11
CA ILE A 113 -0.94 10.12 -5.94
C ILE A 113 -1.57 9.17 -6.97
N ALA A 114 -0.76 8.37 -7.66
CA ALA A 114 -1.25 7.39 -8.64
C ALA A 114 -2.24 6.39 -8.01
N LEU A 115 -1.97 5.92 -6.80
CA LEU A 115 -2.89 5.05 -6.07
C LEU A 115 -4.20 5.78 -5.73
N CYS A 116 -4.17 7.03 -5.26
CA CYS A 116 -5.36 7.82 -5.00
C CYS A 116 -6.23 7.99 -6.25
N ILE A 117 -5.61 8.22 -7.42
CA ILE A 117 -6.33 8.31 -8.70
C ILE A 117 -7.04 6.97 -9.01
N VAL A 118 -6.35 5.84 -8.87
CA VAL A 118 -6.95 4.54 -9.17
C VAL A 118 -8.05 4.17 -8.18
N LYS A 119 -7.92 4.54 -6.92
CA LYS A 119 -8.99 4.37 -5.91
C LYS A 119 -10.28 5.10 -6.29
N GLU A 120 -10.20 6.26 -6.93
CA GLU A 120 -11.38 6.99 -7.41
C GLU A 120 -12.10 6.23 -8.53
N TYR A 121 -11.36 5.62 -9.46
CA TYR A 121 -11.94 4.86 -10.56
C TYR A 121 -12.38 3.45 -10.16
N TYR A 122 -11.59 2.79 -9.33
CA TYR A 122 -11.70 1.36 -9.00
C TYR A 122 -11.29 1.10 -7.54
N PRO A 123 -12.11 1.54 -6.56
CA PRO A 123 -11.78 1.37 -5.14
C PRO A 123 -11.54 -0.11 -4.76
N GLU A 124 -12.21 -1.05 -5.44
CA GLU A 124 -12.06 -2.48 -5.23
C GLU A 124 -10.75 -3.06 -5.79
N ARG A 125 -10.06 -2.31 -6.67
CA ARG A 125 -8.78 -2.73 -7.28
C ARG A 125 -7.56 -2.06 -6.68
N GLN A 126 -7.71 -1.33 -5.59
CA GLN A 126 -6.62 -0.58 -4.97
C GLN A 126 -5.44 -1.45 -4.55
N LEU A 127 -5.69 -2.66 -4.02
CA LEU A 127 -4.61 -3.60 -3.66
C LEU A 127 -3.91 -4.13 -4.91
N GLU A 128 -4.65 -4.45 -5.96
CA GLU A 128 -4.07 -4.89 -7.22
C GLU A 128 -3.13 -3.82 -7.77
N PHE A 129 -3.58 -2.56 -7.82
CA PHE A 129 -2.76 -1.47 -8.33
C PHE A 129 -1.52 -1.20 -7.45
N ALA A 130 -1.65 -1.21 -6.13
CA ALA A 130 -0.52 -1.05 -5.22
C ALA A 130 0.55 -2.13 -5.44
N THR A 131 0.13 -3.38 -5.67
CA THR A 131 1.06 -4.47 -5.98
C THR A 131 1.65 -4.38 -7.38
N ASP A 132 0.91 -3.84 -8.37
CA ASP A 132 1.42 -3.58 -9.71
C ASP A 132 2.48 -2.47 -9.71
N LEU A 133 2.28 -1.39 -8.93
CA LEU A 133 3.30 -0.35 -8.73
C LEU A 133 4.60 -0.94 -8.17
N GLN A 134 4.48 -1.82 -7.18
CA GLN A 134 5.66 -2.47 -6.60
C GLN A 134 6.34 -3.43 -7.58
N TYR A 135 5.58 -4.11 -8.41
CA TYR A 135 6.12 -4.97 -9.46
C TYR A 135 6.81 -4.14 -10.55
N ALA A 136 6.19 -3.05 -10.99
CA ALA A 136 6.77 -2.12 -11.97
C ALA A 136 8.12 -1.57 -11.49
N LEU A 137 8.23 -1.17 -10.21
CA LEU A 137 9.49 -0.70 -9.64
C LEU A 137 10.49 -1.85 -9.45
N ASN A 138 10.12 -2.85 -8.65
CA ASN A 138 11.09 -3.79 -8.09
C ASN A 138 11.44 -4.95 -9.04
N TYR A 139 10.58 -5.24 -10.04
CA TYR A 139 10.83 -6.29 -11.03
C TYR A 139 11.10 -5.74 -12.42
N GLU A 140 10.26 -4.81 -12.91
CA GLU A 140 10.44 -4.24 -14.25
C GLU A 140 11.50 -3.13 -14.30
N GLY A 141 11.95 -2.62 -13.14
CA GLY A 141 12.97 -1.56 -13.07
C GLY A 141 12.47 -0.20 -13.58
N ARG A 142 11.20 0.13 -13.34
CA ARG A 142 10.63 1.41 -13.74
C ARG A 142 10.80 2.45 -12.66
N ASP A 143 11.28 3.61 -13.04
CA ASP A 143 11.36 4.76 -12.14
C ASP A 143 9.96 5.34 -11.89
N LEU A 144 9.42 5.17 -10.68
CA LEU A 144 8.09 5.68 -10.33
C LEU A 144 8.05 7.22 -10.20
N ASP A 145 9.16 7.92 -10.32
CA ASP A 145 9.19 9.39 -10.45
C ASP A 145 9.04 9.84 -11.91
N ASP A 146 9.17 8.93 -12.89
CA ASP A 146 8.88 9.17 -14.30
C ASP A 146 7.40 8.86 -14.60
N ASP A 147 6.71 9.81 -15.27
CA ASP A 147 5.31 9.66 -15.67
C ASP A 147 5.10 8.44 -16.59
N GLU A 148 6.07 8.13 -17.46
CA GLU A 148 5.97 6.99 -18.38
C GLU A 148 5.99 5.61 -17.65
N ALA A 149 6.45 5.57 -16.40
CA ALA A 149 6.41 4.33 -15.61
C ALA A 149 4.98 3.79 -15.40
N TYR A 150 3.98 4.65 -15.51
CA TYR A 150 2.58 4.29 -15.27
C TYR A 150 1.83 3.86 -16.55
N ARG A 151 2.33 4.21 -17.74
CA ARG A 151 1.60 4.05 -19.00
C ARG A 151 1.06 2.64 -19.23
N HIS A 152 1.87 1.61 -19.04
CA HIS A 152 1.46 0.22 -19.25
C HIS A 152 0.39 -0.25 -18.23
N LEU A 153 0.35 0.37 -17.05
CA LEU A 153 -0.68 0.10 -16.05
C LEU A 153 -2.01 0.74 -16.46
N LEU A 154 -1.99 1.93 -17.10
CA LEU A 154 -3.21 2.60 -17.53
C LEU A 154 -4.01 1.74 -18.50
N ASP A 155 -3.36 1.04 -19.42
CA ASP A 155 -3.99 0.10 -20.33
C ASP A 155 -4.67 -1.05 -19.57
N LYS A 156 -3.97 -1.64 -18.58
CA LYS A 156 -4.50 -2.70 -17.72
C LYS A 156 -5.76 -2.27 -16.95
N TYR A 157 -5.80 -1.01 -16.52
CA TYR A 157 -6.92 -0.44 -15.75
C TYR A 157 -7.93 0.31 -16.63
N ASN A 158 -7.76 0.31 -17.97
CA ASN A 158 -8.61 1.05 -18.89
C ASN A 158 -8.83 2.52 -18.49
N ILE A 159 -7.75 3.16 -18.03
CA ILE A 159 -7.74 4.59 -17.66
C ILE A 159 -7.11 5.37 -18.81
N GLN A 160 -7.79 6.44 -19.23
CA GLN A 160 -7.28 7.29 -20.30
C GLN A 160 -6.03 8.05 -19.83
N PRO A 161 -4.89 7.95 -20.56
CA PRO A 161 -3.63 8.55 -20.11
C PRO A 161 -3.73 10.05 -19.84
N GLU A 162 -4.41 10.82 -20.71
CA GLU A 162 -4.59 12.26 -20.52
C GLU A 162 -5.30 12.60 -19.20
N ALA A 163 -6.36 11.85 -18.87
CA ALA A 163 -7.10 12.03 -17.62
C ALA A 163 -6.23 11.69 -16.40
N PHE A 164 -5.46 10.61 -16.48
CA PHE A 164 -4.55 10.20 -15.42
C PHE A 164 -3.45 11.22 -15.18
N TYR A 165 -2.72 11.62 -16.22
CA TYR A 165 -1.61 12.57 -16.09
C TYR A 165 -2.07 13.97 -15.66
N THR A 166 -3.29 14.39 -16.04
CA THR A 166 -3.88 15.62 -15.52
C THR A 166 -4.04 15.54 -14.00
N LYS A 167 -4.61 14.44 -13.50
CA LYS A 167 -4.81 14.20 -12.05
C LYS A 167 -3.49 13.98 -11.31
N LEU A 168 -2.50 13.34 -11.93
CA LEU A 168 -1.18 13.10 -11.34
C LEU A 168 -0.46 14.41 -10.98
N ASN A 169 -0.76 15.47 -11.70
CA ASN A 169 -0.22 16.81 -11.49
C ASN A 169 -1.19 17.76 -10.77
N ASP A 170 -2.36 17.28 -10.36
CA ASP A 170 -3.36 18.09 -9.67
C ASP A 170 -3.07 18.17 -8.17
N PRO A 171 -3.01 19.38 -7.58
CA PRO A 171 -2.80 19.57 -6.16
C PRO A 171 -3.81 18.83 -5.26
N GLU A 172 -5.05 18.61 -5.72
CA GLU A 172 -6.07 17.89 -4.95
C GLU A 172 -5.63 16.44 -4.67
N TYR A 173 -5.13 15.71 -5.67
CA TYR A 173 -4.64 14.35 -5.49
C TYR A 173 -3.36 14.27 -4.65
N LYS A 174 -2.53 15.30 -4.73
CA LYS A 174 -1.40 15.45 -3.83
C LYS A 174 -1.85 15.58 -2.37
N GLU A 175 -2.86 16.40 -2.10
CA GLU A 175 -3.44 16.52 -0.75
C GLU A 175 -4.08 15.21 -0.27
N MET A 176 -4.73 14.45 -1.17
CA MET A 176 -5.25 13.12 -0.84
C MET A 176 -4.13 12.16 -0.41
N ALA A 177 -3.02 12.10 -1.14
CA ALA A 177 -1.87 11.30 -0.76
C ALA A 177 -1.27 11.75 0.58
N ARG A 178 -1.15 13.06 0.80
CA ARG A 178 -0.65 13.63 2.06
C ARG A 178 -1.57 13.35 3.24
N TYR A 179 -2.87 13.28 3.00
CA TYR A 179 -3.83 12.84 4.01
C TYR A 179 -3.55 11.39 4.44
N GLU A 180 -3.27 10.48 3.50
CA GLU A 180 -2.87 9.10 3.84
C GLU A 180 -1.59 9.08 4.69
N PHE A 181 -0.58 9.90 4.35
CA PHE A 181 0.66 10.01 5.15
C PHE A 181 0.37 10.52 6.57
N ALA A 182 -0.59 11.44 6.73
CA ALA A 182 -1.01 11.90 8.05
C ALA A 182 -1.72 10.79 8.85
N LEU A 183 -2.53 9.95 8.20
CA LEU A 183 -3.16 8.80 8.83
C LEU A 183 -2.12 7.81 9.38
N MET A 184 -1.00 7.58 8.66
CA MET A 184 0.09 6.73 9.16
C MET A 184 0.63 7.22 10.50
N LYS A 185 0.79 8.54 10.65
CA LYS A 185 1.23 9.15 11.92
C LYS A 185 0.18 8.96 13.03
N GLN A 186 -1.10 9.13 12.70
CA GLN A 186 -2.20 8.94 13.65
C GLN A 186 -2.31 7.47 14.11
N LEU A 187 -2.15 6.52 13.18
CA LEU A 187 -2.13 5.08 13.47
C LEU A 187 -0.82 4.61 14.11
N GLN A 188 0.15 5.52 14.31
CA GLN A 188 1.47 5.23 14.88
C GLN A 188 2.25 4.16 14.11
N VAL A 189 2.08 4.13 12.77
CA VAL A 189 2.82 3.23 11.91
C VAL A 189 4.29 3.64 11.90
N SER A 190 5.17 2.72 12.31
CA SER A 190 6.60 2.97 12.47
C SER A 190 7.46 2.11 11.52
N GLY A 191 6.82 1.46 10.53
CA GLY A 191 7.49 0.65 9.51
C GLY A 191 6.49 -0.06 8.62
N TYR A 192 6.94 -0.47 7.46
CA TYR A 192 6.12 -1.10 6.42
C TYR A 192 6.66 -2.49 6.08
N PRO A 193 5.75 -3.43 5.67
CA PRO A 193 4.30 -3.33 5.71
C PRO A 193 3.75 -3.32 7.13
N THR A 194 2.58 -2.71 7.34
CA THR A 194 1.80 -2.87 8.58
C THR A 194 0.35 -3.15 8.20
N VAL A 195 -0.31 -4.06 8.93
CA VAL A 195 -1.71 -4.42 8.68
C VAL A 195 -2.50 -4.27 9.96
N PHE A 196 -3.64 -3.58 9.86
CA PHE A 196 -4.65 -3.53 10.91
C PHE A 196 -5.95 -4.17 10.42
N ILE A 197 -6.75 -4.63 11.35
CA ILE A 197 -8.19 -4.86 11.14
C ILE A 197 -8.93 -3.72 11.82
N GLN A 198 -9.65 -2.92 11.03
CA GLN A 198 -10.58 -1.91 11.54
C GLN A 198 -11.89 -2.59 11.91
N THR A 199 -12.28 -2.49 13.16
CA THR A 199 -13.49 -3.13 13.72
C THR A 199 -14.54 -2.14 14.19
N GLY A 200 -14.30 -0.86 13.98
CA GLY A 200 -15.19 0.27 14.31
C GLY A 200 -14.56 1.57 13.84
N GLU A 201 -15.29 2.69 13.95
CA GLU A 201 -14.84 4.00 13.45
C GLU A 201 -13.43 4.38 13.93
N THR A 202 -13.11 4.09 15.19
CA THR A 202 -11.82 4.43 15.80
C THR A 202 -11.08 3.22 16.39
N LYS A 203 -11.54 2.00 16.09
CA LYS A 203 -10.96 0.79 16.66
C LYS A 203 -10.15 0.03 15.60
N PHE A 204 -8.84 0.01 15.78
CA PHE A 204 -7.88 -0.64 14.90
C PHE A 204 -7.06 -1.67 15.69
N MET A 205 -7.03 -2.90 15.19
CA MET A 205 -6.27 -4.00 15.78
C MET A 205 -5.09 -4.34 14.86
N MET A 206 -3.87 -4.05 15.31
CA MET A 206 -2.66 -4.40 14.54
C MET A 206 -2.49 -5.92 14.51
N VAL A 207 -2.44 -6.50 13.31
CA VAL A 207 -2.26 -7.95 13.09
C VAL A 207 -0.91 -8.28 12.45
N ALA A 208 -0.26 -7.31 11.78
CA ALA A 208 1.09 -7.47 11.25
C ALA A 208 1.89 -6.17 11.34
N ARG A 209 3.19 -6.30 11.60
CA ARG A 209 4.19 -5.22 11.52
C ARG A 209 5.48 -5.80 10.95
N GLY A 210 5.85 -5.35 9.74
CA GLY A 210 6.88 -5.98 8.93
C GLY A 210 6.37 -7.23 8.22
N PHE A 211 7.24 -7.88 7.46
CA PHE A 211 6.91 -9.12 6.76
C PHE A 211 6.42 -10.18 7.76
N THR A 212 5.23 -10.66 7.52
CA THR A 212 4.56 -11.69 8.34
C THR A 212 4.05 -12.77 7.37
N PRO A 213 4.52 -14.02 7.48
CA PRO A 213 4.04 -15.11 6.64
C PRO A 213 2.54 -15.33 6.78
N TYR A 214 1.92 -15.86 5.73
CA TYR A 214 0.48 -16.16 5.72
C TYR A 214 0.03 -17.02 6.90
N GLU A 215 0.79 -18.07 7.23
CA GLU A 215 0.49 -19.00 8.32
C GLU A 215 0.49 -18.35 9.71
N GLU A 216 1.19 -17.23 9.85
CA GLU A 216 1.18 -16.44 11.09
C GLU A 216 0.10 -15.33 11.05
N LEU A 217 -0.14 -14.73 9.89
CA LEU A 217 -1.08 -13.62 9.75
C LEU A 217 -2.53 -14.08 9.87
N LYS A 218 -2.87 -15.20 9.20
CA LYS A 218 -4.23 -15.75 9.19
C LYS A 218 -4.80 -15.97 10.60
N PRO A 219 -4.14 -16.69 11.51
CA PRO A 219 -4.69 -16.91 12.87
C PRO A 219 -4.89 -15.60 13.65
N ARG A 220 -4.06 -14.57 13.40
CA ARG A 220 -4.21 -13.26 14.06
C ARG A 220 -5.48 -12.56 13.59
N ILE A 221 -5.78 -12.61 12.28
CA ILE A 221 -7.02 -12.09 11.71
C ILE A 221 -8.23 -12.84 12.25
N GLU A 222 -8.19 -14.19 12.24
CA GLU A 222 -9.27 -15.04 12.76
C GLU A 222 -9.59 -14.74 14.23
N ASN A 223 -8.57 -14.49 15.06
CA ASN A 223 -8.77 -14.12 16.46
C ASN A 223 -9.51 -12.78 16.59
N VAL A 224 -9.15 -11.78 15.79
CA VAL A 224 -9.87 -10.50 15.80
C VAL A 224 -11.32 -10.68 15.35
N LEU A 225 -11.57 -11.49 14.31
CA LEU A 225 -12.92 -11.75 13.80
C LEU A 225 -13.80 -12.51 14.79
N LYS A 226 -13.23 -13.46 15.55
CA LYS A 226 -13.96 -14.16 16.62
C LYS A 226 -14.46 -13.22 17.70
N ASP A 227 -13.65 -12.23 18.06
CA ASP A 227 -14.01 -11.22 19.07
C ASP A 227 -15.12 -10.25 18.61
N LEU A 228 -15.44 -10.21 17.31
CA LEU A 228 -16.53 -9.41 16.76
C LEU A 228 -17.89 -10.12 16.77
N VAL A 229 -17.89 -11.45 16.90
CA VAL A 229 -19.11 -12.28 16.87
C VAL A 229 -19.68 -12.48 18.28
N LEU A 230 -18.95 -12.08 19.31
CA LEU A 230 -19.36 -12.12 20.71
C LEU A 230 -19.97 -10.81 21.17
#